data_ecb5bbf9261f4ac89966f463247f92e8
#
_entry.id   ecb5bbf9261f4ac89966f463247f92e8
#
_cell.length_a   1.000
_cell.length_b   1.000
_cell.length_c   1.000
_cell.angle_alpha   90.00
_cell.angle_beta   90.00
_cell.angle_gamma   90.00
#
_symmetry.space_group_name_H-M   'P 1'
#
loop_
_entity.id
_entity.type
_entity.pdbx_description
1 polymer ?
#
loop_
_entity_poly.entity_id
_entity_poly.type
_entity_poly.pdbx_seq_one_letter_code
_entity_poly.pdbx_strand_id
1 'polypeptide(L)'
;MKNLSHRTALYIIPWTSLLGGWLLGTLSGEISEIVGAWLLLGSALLFGLPHGAYDFWILFDSTRRERNSDRTFFRLLATYLAVVLMVVGVWYFLPSVVLISFLALTAWHFGSGDAIWEMQNRKDWLINSLGRGLLVMSAPLAFYQIESGLILAKLDVNSTEILLSAAPYTLAIGIVLLSLNNFAALFRDSEPQSKNRLLTLSEAAFLLIFFWLTTPLLAVTVYLIGVHSWRHLLRLEIYEQRGKVFERRNLRQIISKFHRRALPITLISLMGLGLIFWLWQLRISDLTNYTSAYLVLLSALTVPHAALITWTELNFSKPRFFQQV
;
A
#
# COMPACT_ATOMS: atom_id res chain seq x y z
N MET A 1 -26.48 12.63 3.72
CA MET A 1 -25.06 13.08 3.78
C MET A 1 -24.77 13.81 2.49
N LYS A 2 -24.50 15.14 2.55
CA LYS A 2 -24.12 15.95 1.39
C LYS A 2 -22.90 15.33 0.70
N ASN A 3 -22.89 15.31 -0.62
CA ASN A 3 -21.82 14.75 -1.45
C ASN A 3 -20.45 15.32 -1.02
N LEU A 4 -19.66 14.50 -0.33
CA LEU A 4 -18.26 14.81 -0.02
C LEU A 4 -17.54 14.96 -1.36
N SER A 5 -16.80 16.06 -1.58
CA SER A 5 -15.98 16.16 -2.78
C SER A 5 -14.91 15.06 -2.72
N HIS A 6 -14.52 14.51 -3.86
CA HIS A 6 -13.46 13.50 -3.92
C HIS A 6 -12.17 14.01 -3.27
N ARG A 7 -11.89 15.30 -3.43
CA ARG A 7 -10.74 15.96 -2.81
C ARG A 7 -10.83 15.95 -1.28
N THR A 8 -12.02 16.16 -0.72
CA THR A 8 -12.24 16.09 0.73
C THR A 8 -12.08 14.65 1.23
N ALA A 9 -12.61 13.65 0.51
CA ALA A 9 -12.44 12.25 0.85
C ALA A 9 -10.99 11.77 0.80
N LEU A 10 -10.19 12.33 -0.12
CA LEU A 10 -8.77 12.01 -0.30
C LEU A 10 -7.90 12.35 0.94
N TYR A 11 -8.28 13.35 1.72
CA TYR A 11 -7.53 13.81 2.88
C TYR A 11 -8.22 13.51 4.22
N ILE A 12 -9.53 13.74 4.33
CA ILE A 12 -10.24 13.59 5.61
C ILE A 12 -10.18 12.15 6.11
N ILE A 13 -10.46 11.16 5.25
CA ILE A 13 -10.48 9.75 5.70
C ILE A 13 -9.08 9.27 6.09
N PRO A 14 -8.00 9.49 5.31
CA PRO A 14 -6.65 9.18 5.77
C PRO A 14 -6.29 9.84 7.10
N TRP A 15 -6.51 11.12 7.24
CA TRP A 15 -6.11 11.84 8.45
C TRP A 15 -6.93 11.42 9.68
N THR A 16 -8.23 11.20 9.54
CA THR A 16 -9.06 10.67 10.64
C THR A 16 -8.68 9.24 10.99
N SER A 17 -8.28 8.41 10.03
CA SER A 17 -7.78 7.06 10.28
C SER A 17 -6.47 7.08 11.07
N LEU A 18 -5.53 7.96 10.70
CA LEU A 18 -4.28 8.14 11.44
C LEU A 18 -4.52 8.66 12.87
N LEU A 19 -5.43 9.62 13.05
CA LEU A 19 -5.83 10.09 14.39
C LEU A 19 -6.47 8.97 15.23
N GLY A 20 -7.36 8.18 14.63
CA GLY A 20 -7.95 7.01 15.30
C GLY A 20 -6.90 5.96 15.68
N GLY A 21 -5.96 5.70 14.78
CA GLY A 21 -4.83 4.80 15.03
C GLY A 21 -3.91 5.32 16.14
N TRP A 22 -3.63 6.62 16.16
CA TRP A 22 -2.87 7.25 17.25
C TRP A 22 -3.57 7.11 18.60
N LEU A 23 -4.88 7.35 18.67
CA LEU A 23 -5.67 7.15 19.89
C LEU A 23 -5.61 5.68 20.36
N LEU A 24 -5.69 4.72 19.44
CA LEU A 24 -5.48 3.30 19.79
C LEU A 24 -4.05 3.02 20.24
N GLY A 25 -3.06 3.69 19.67
CA GLY A 25 -1.65 3.61 20.06
C GLY A 25 -1.36 4.17 21.45
N THR A 26 -2.24 4.98 22.05
CA THR A 26 -2.12 5.43 23.47
C THR A 26 -2.45 4.32 24.48
N LEU A 27 -3.01 3.20 24.04
CA LEU A 27 -3.16 1.99 24.84
C LEU A 27 -1.77 1.43 25.21
N SER A 28 -1.73 0.49 26.17
CA SER A 28 -0.45 -0.17 26.47
C SER A 28 0.17 -0.79 25.21
N GLY A 29 1.51 -0.83 25.13
CA GLY A 29 2.21 -1.36 23.96
C GLY A 29 1.75 -2.77 23.58
N GLU A 30 1.53 -3.65 24.56
CA GLU A 30 1.03 -4.99 24.35
C GLU A 30 -0.39 -5.02 23.73
N ILE A 31 -1.31 -4.23 24.28
CA ILE A 31 -2.69 -4.11 23.74
C ILE A 31 -2.65 -3.53 22.32
N SER A 32 -1.82 -2.53 22.08
CA SER A 32 -1.63 -1.88 20.78
C SER A 32 -1.14 -2.88 19.71
N GLU A 33 -0.17 -3.75 20.04
CA GLU A 33 0.31 -4.80 19.16
C GLU A 33 -0.77 -5.87 18.88
N ILE A 34 -1.52 -6.31 19.90
CA ILE A 34 -2.63 -7.26 19.72
C ILE A 34 -3.71 -6.67 18.81
N VAL A 35 -4.11 -5.42 19.05
CA VAL A 35 -5.08 -4.69 18.22
C VAL A 35 -4.55 -4.55 16.79
N GLY A 36 -3.28 -4.20 16.63
CA GLY A 36 -2.61 -4.12 15.34
C GLY A 36 -2.64 -5.45 14.57
N ALA A 37 -2.37 -6.56 15.24
CA ALA A 37 -2.44 -7.90 14.64
C ALA A 37 -3.86 -8.26 14.16
N TRP A 38 -4.87 -8.03 14.98
CA TRP A 38 -6.27 -8.29 14.60
C TRP A 38 -6.75 -7.36 13.47
N LEU A 39 -6.34 -6.11 13.49
CA LEU A 39 -6.65 -5.18 12.39
C LEU A 39 -5.94 -5.60 11.10
N LEU A 40 -4.69 -6.08 11.18
CA LEU A 40 -3.95 -6.59 10.01
C LEU A 40 -4.66 -7.81 9.41
N LEU A 41 -5.05 -8.78 10.23
CA LEU A 41 -5.81 -9.95 9.77
C LEU A 41 -7.19 -9.54 9.23
N GLY A 42 -7.88 -8.62 9.91
CA GLY A 42 -9.15 -8.06 9.42
C GLY A 42 -8.99 -7.28 8.11
N SER A 43 -7.83 -6.69 7.86
CA SER A 43 -7.54 -6.00 6.60
C SER A 43 -7.62 -6.95 5.40
N ALA A 44 -7.32 -8.23 5.59
CA ALA A 44 -7.46 -9.24 4.55
C ALA A 44 -8.88 -9.32 3.97
N LEU A 45 -9.90 -9.00 4.77
CA LEU A 45 -11.30 -8.96 4.32
C LEU A 45 -11.74 -7.57 3.86
N LEU A 46 -11.25 -6.52 4.50
CA LEU A 46 -11.77 -5.16 4.32
C LEU A 46 -11.15 -4.44 3.14
N PHE A 47 -9.83 -4.27 3.13
CA PHE A 47 -9.15 -3.48 2.11
C PHE A 47 -7.81 -4.09 1.67
N GLY A 48 -7.14 -4.88 2.51
CA GLY A 48 -5.81 -5.43 2.23
C GLY A 48 -5.80 -6.33 0.98
N LEU A 49 -6.44 -7.50 1.03
CA LEU A 49 -6.57 -8.37 -0.15
C LEU A 49 -7.54 -7.82 -1.20
N PRO A 50 -8.69 -7.20 -0.85
CA PRO A 50 -9.60 -6.68 -1.85
C PRO A 50 -9.02 -5.66 -2.82
N HIS A 51 -8.06 -4.79 -2.39
CA HIS A 51 -7.47 -3.83 -3.32
C HIS A 51 -6.59 -4.52 -4.38
N GLY A 52 -5.83 -5.54 -4.03
CA GLY A 52 -5.09 -6.37 -4.98
C GLY A 52 -5.99 -7.28 -5.82
N ALA A 53 -7.11 -7.77 -5.25
CA ALA A 53 -8.09 -8.55 -5.99
C ALA A 53 -8.73 -7.79 -7.16
N TYR A 54 -8.67 -6.47 -7.14
CA TYR A 54 -9.14 -5.61 -8.23
C TYR A 54 -8.25 -5.68 -9.49
N ASP A 55 -7.04 -6.19 -9.39
CA ASP A 55 -6.10 -6.37 -10.50
C ASP A 55 -6.70 -7.21 -11.63
N PHE A 56 -7.51 -8.22 -11.27
CA PHE A 56 -8.25 -9.01 -12.23
C PHE A 56 -9.10 -8.13 -13.16
N TRP A 57 -9.80 -7.15 -12.61
CA TRP A 57 -10.64 -6.24 -13.38
C TRP A 57 -9.82 -5.24 -14.20
N ILE A 58 -8.68 -4.79 -13.70
CA ILE A 58 -7.75 -3.94 -14.45
C ILE A 58 -7.23 -4.70 -15.67
N LEU A 59 -6.81 -5.95 -15.50
CA LEU A 59 -6.36 -6.81 -16.59
C LEU A 59 -7.48 -7.08 -17.60
N PHE A 60 -8.66 -7.44 -17.10
CA PHE A 60 -9.83 -7.70 -17.96
C PHE A 60 -10.24 -6.47 -18.78
N ASP A 61 -10.35 -5.31 -18.15
CA ASP A 61 -10.76 -4.07 -18.83
C ASP A 61 -9.66 -3.55 -19.79
N SER A 62 -8.38 -3.78 -19.49
CA SER A 62 -7.26 -3.39 -20.37
C SER A 62 -7.22 -4.21 -21.67
N THR A 63 -7.58 -5.48 -21.60
CA THR A 63 -7.51 -6.40 -22.75
C THR A 63 -8.78 -6.41 -23.61
N ARG A 64 -9.92 -6.00 -23.05
CA ARG A 64 -11.25 -6.09 -23.71
C ARG A 64 -11.36 -5.38 -25.06
N ARG A 65 -10.46 -4.45 -25.37
CA ARG A 65 -10.44 -3.69 -26.64
C ARG A 65 -9.58 -4.33 -27.72
N GLU A 66 -8.87 -5.40 -27.40
CA GLU A 66 -7.99 -6.08 -28.35
C GLU A 66 -8.75 -7.12 -29.19
N ARG A 67 -8.29 -7.36 -30.42
CA ARG A 67 -8.89 -8.33 -31.35
C ARG A 67 -8.90 -9.78 -30.82
N ASN A 68 -7.94 -10.11 -29.91
CA ASN A 68 -7.82 -11.41 -29.26
C ASN A 68 -7.92 -11.26 -27.73
N SER A 69 -8.92 -10.52 -27.26
CA SER A 69 -9.08 -10.12 -25.85
C SER A 69 -8.94 -11.27 -24.86
N ASP A 70 -9.63 -12.39 -25.10
CA ASP A 70 -9.62 -13.53 -24.16
C ASP A 70 -8.24 -14.18 -24.08
N ARG A 71 -7.57 -14.39 -25.22
CA ARG A 71 -6.22 -14.98 -25.24
C ARG A 71 -5.20 -14.09 -24.54
N THR A 72 -5.26 -12.78 -24.76
CA THR A 72 -4.38 -11.81 -24.10
C THR A 72 -4.65 -11.78 -22.60
N PHE A 73 -5.93 -11.73 -22.20
CA PHE A 73 -6.32 -11.76 -20.80
C PHE A 73 -5.80 -13.02 -20.09
N PHE A 74 -6.06 -14.21 -20.62
CA PHE A 74 -5.59 -15.46 -20.01
C PHE A 74 -4.07 -15.56 -19.94
N ARG A 75 -3.34 -15.03 -20.92
CA ARG A 75 -1.87 -14.97 -20.87
C ARG A 75 -1.39 -14.05 -19.73
N LEU A 76 -1.95 -12.85 -19.61
CA LEU A 76 -1.59 -11.91 -18.53
C LEU A 76 -1.94 -12.48 -17.15
N LEU A 77 -3.10 -13.10 -17.01
CA LEU A 77 -3.51 -13.76 -15.77
C LEU A 77 -2.58 -14.94 -15.43
N ALA A 78 -2.24 -15.77 -16.40
CA ALA A 78 -1.29 -16.87 -16.21
C ALA A 78 0.10 -16.35 -15.80
N THR A 79 0.56 -15.26 -16.43
CA THR A 79 1.82 -14.60 -16.04
C THR A 79 1.75 -14.06 -14.60
N TYR A 80 0.66 -13.42 -14.24
CA TYR A 80 0.42 -12.93 -12.87
C TYR A 80 0.54 -14.07 -11.85
N LEU A 81 -0.18 -15.16 -12.08
CA LEU A 81 -0.16 -16.34 -11.20
C LEU A 81 1.21 -17.04 -11.18
N ALA A 82 1.89 -17.12 -12.31
CA ALA A 82 3.25 -17.68 -12.39
C ALA A 82 4.24 -16.86 -11.54
N VAL A 83 4.13 -15.53 -11.55
CA VAL A 83 4.95 -14.65 -10.70
C VAL A 83 4.64 -14.89 -9.22
N VAL A 84 3.36 -15.00 -8.82
CA VAL A 84 2.98 -15.33 -7.44
C VAL A 84 3.62 -16.65 -7.00
N LEU A 85 3.46 -17.72 -7.80
CA LEU A 85 4.03 -19.03 -7.50
C LEU A 85 5.57 -19.00 -7.45
N MET A 86 6.19 -18.24 -8.35
CA MET A 86 7.65 -18.04 -8.35
C MET A 86 8.10 -17.38 -7.02
N VAL A 87 7.44 -16.32 -6.56
CA VAL A 87 7.79 -15.65 -5.31
C VAL A 87 7.64 -16.60 -4.12
N VAL A 88 6.56 -17.38 -4.06
CA VAL A 88 6.37 -18.42 -3.02
C VAL A 88 7.49 -19.44 -3.07
N GLY A 89 7.90 -19.88 -4.26
CA GLY A 89 9.04 -20.80 -4.42
C GLY A 89 10.35 -20.17 -3.97
N VAL A 90 10.61 -18.91 -4.32
CA VAL A 90 11.84 -18.19 -3.92
C VAL A 90 11.87 -17.98 -2.40
N TRP A 91 10.74 -17.79 -1.72
CA TRP A 91 10.66 -17.77 -0.25
C TRP A 91 11.29 -19.02 0.40
N TYR A 92 11.13 -20.17 -0.23
CA TYR A 92 11.67 -21.42 0.30
C TYR A 92 13.20 -21.48 0.26
N PHE A 93 13.80 -20.92 -0.80
CA PHE A 93 15.26 -21.02 -1.03
C PHE A 93 16.04 -19.78 -0.60
N LEU A 94 15.45 -18.60 -0.72
CA LEU A 94 16.10 -17.31 -0.55
C LEU A 94 15.20 -16.32 0.24
N PRO A 95 14.82 -16.62 1.48
CA PRO A 95 13.91 -15.78 2.28
C PRO A 95 14.42 -14.36 2.46
N SER A 96 15.72 -14.18 2.68
CA SER A 96 16.32 -12.82 2.82
C SER A 96 16.13 -11.96 1.58
N VAL A 97 16.31 -12.53 0.40
CA VAL A 97 16.14 -11.80 -0.86
C VAL A 97 14.69 -11.38 -1.05
N VAL A 98 13.76 -12.30 -0.76
CA VAL A 98 12.32 -11.98 -0.89
C VAL A 98 11.91 -10.94 0.12
N LEU A 99 12.32 -11.03 1.38
CA LEU A 99 11.93 -10.08 2.42
C LEU A 99 12.45 -8.67 2.13
N ILE A 100 13.73 -8.53 1.77
CA ILE A 100 14.31 -7.23 1.39
C ILE A 100 13.61 -6.65 0.15
N SER A 101 13.43 -7.49 -0.89
CA SER A 101 12.75 -7.07 -2.11
C SER A 101 11.28 -6.68 -1.88
N PHE A 102 10.59 -7.42 -1.03
CA PHE A 102 9.21 -7.13 -0.63
C PHE A 102 9.08 -5.78 0.05
N LEU A 103 9.95 -5.47 1.04
CA LEU A 103 9.91 -4.18 1.72
C LEU A 103 10.28 -3.03 0.79
N ALA A 104 11.28 -3.21 -0.08
CA ALA A 104 11.66 -2.21 -1.08
C ALA A 104 10.54 -1.95 -2.10
N LEU A 105 9.91 -3.03 -2.60
CA LEU A 105 8.79 -2.93 -3.53
C LEU A 105 7.54 -2.33 -2.88
N THR A 106 7.26 -2.67 -1.62
CA THR A 106 6.17 -2.07 -0.85
C THR A 106 6.42 -0.58 -0.61
N ALA A 107 7.66 -0.18 -0.30
CA ALA A 107 8.02 1.23 -0.22
C ALA A 107 7.74 1.96 -1.55
N TRP A 108 8.18 1.40 -2.67
CA TRP A 108 7.86 1.95 -3.99
C TRP A 108 6.36 2.04 -4.23
N HIS A 109 5.62 0.95 -4.01
CA HIS A 109 4.19 0.85 -4.27
C HIS A 109 3.35 1.82 -3.43
N PHE A 110 3.63 1.91 -2.13
CA PHE A 110 2.96 2.87 -1.25
C PHE A 110 3.30 4.30 -1.63
N GLY A 111 4.59 4.57 -1.83
CA GLY A 111 5.04 5.91 -2.20
C GLY A 111 4.48 6.37 -3.54
N SER A 112 4.56 5.56 -4.60
CA SER A 112 4.09 5.92 -5.94
C SER A 112 2.57 6.11 -5.98
N GLY A 113 1.85 5.20 -5.34
CA GLY A 113 0.39 5.24 -5.29
C GLY A 113 -0.16 6.44 -4.52
N ASP A 114 0.56 6.89 -3.49
CA ASP A 114 0.12 8.04 -2.70
C ASP A 114 0.61 9.39 -3.25
N ALA A 115 1.83 9.43 -3.83
CA ALA A 115 2.38 10.65 -4.41
C ALA A 115 1.68 11.09 -5.72
N ILE A 116 0.96 10.19 -6.40
CA ILE A 116 0.32 10.50 -7.68
C ILE A 116 -0.73 11.61 -7.58
N TRP A 117 -1.35 11.78 -6.41
CA TRP A 117 -2.35 12.80 -6.15
C TRP A 117 -1.78 14.23 -6.06
N GLU A 118 -0.47 14.34 -5.84
CA GLU A 118 0.24 15.59 -5.60
C GLU A 118 1.20 15.95 -6.75
N MET A 119 1.23 15.10 -7.78
CA MET A 119 2.17 15.17 -8.89
C MET A 119 1.95 16.40 -9.76
N GLN A 120 3.03 17.18 -9.97
CA GLN A 120 3.08 18.27 -10.95
C GLN A 120 3.69 17.80 -12.27
N ASN A 121 4.72 16.97 -12.17
CA ASN A 121 5.43 16.37 -13.29
C ASN A 121 6.04 15.03 -12.88
N ARG A 122 6.60 14.30 -13.84
CA ARG A 122 7.17 12.97 -13.60
C ARG A 122 8.33 12.97 -12.61
N LYS A 123 9.16 14.01 -12.60
CA LYS A 123 10.28 14.13 -11.67
C LYS A 123 9.80 14.31 -10.23
N ASP A 124 8.84 15.22 -10.03
CA ASP A 124 8.21 15.43 -8.73
C ASP A 124 7.55 14.14 -8.20
N TRP A 125 6.82 13.43 -9.08
CA TRP A 125 6.21 12.16 -8.72
C TRP A 125 7.26 11.14 -8.27
N LEU A 126 8.36 10.99 -9.01
CA LEU A 126 9.41 10.03 -8.68
C LEU A 126 10.07 10.33 -7.33
N ILE A 127 10.44 11.61 -7.09
CA ILE A 127 11.11 12.00 -5.85
C ILE A 127 10.16 11.87 -4.65
N ASN A 128 8.91 12.32 -4.78
CA ASN A 128 7.91 12.18 -3.71
C ASN A 128 7.54 10.70 -3.46
N SER A 129 7.51 9.87 -4.50
CA SER A 129 7.27 8.42 -4.37
C SER A 129 8.35 7.74 -3.55
N LEU A 130 9.62 7.98 -3.92
CA LEU A 130 10.75 7.42 -3.18
C LEU A 130 10.79 7.94 -1.75
N GLY A 131 10.66 9.27 -1.57
CA GLY A 131 10.71 9.87 -0.24
C GLY A 131 9.59 9.38 0.68
N ARG A 132 8.35 9.33 0.21
CA ARG A 132 7.19 8.85 0.98
C ARG A 132 7.29 7.35 1.28
N GLY A 133 7.65 6.55 0.28
CA GLY A 133 7.80 5.12 0.45
C GLY A 133 8.86 4.75 1.48
N LEU A 134 10.04 5.40 1.41
CA LEU A 134 11.10 5.23 2.39
C LEU A 134 10.64 5.66 3.79
N LEU A 135 9.97 6.81 3.91
CA LEU A 135 9.43 7.27 5.20
C LEU A 135 8.49 6.21 5.80
N VAL A 136 7.49 5.78 5.07
CA VAL A 136 6.44 4.87 5.57
C VAL A 136 7.01 3.51 5.96
N MET A 137 7.93 2.95 5.17
CA MET A 137 8.47 1.61 5.44
C MET A 137 9.60 1.63 6.46
N SER A 138 10.37 2.72 6.53
CA SER A 138 11.52 2.79 7.44
C SER A 138 11.18 3.32 8.82
N ALA A 139 10.15 4.18 8.97
CA ALA A 139 9.82 4.78 10.26
C ALA A 139 9.48 3.74 11.35
N PRO A 140 8.61 2.73 11.11
CA PRO A 140 8.36 1.68 12.10
C PRO A 140 9.62 0.91 12.49
N LEU A 141 10.48 0.62 11.51
CA LEU A 141 11.74 -0.13 11.72
C LEU A 141 12.77 0.70 12.49
N ALA A 142 12.82 2.02 12.26
CA ALA A 142 13.77 2.91 12.91
C ALA A 142 13.37 3.26 14.34
N PHE A 143 12.07 3.48 14.59
CA PHE A 143 11.58 3.92 15.91
C PHE A 143 11.35 2.76 16.88
N TYR A 144 11.00 1.58 16.37
CA TYR A 144 10.65 0.38 17.14
C TYR A 144 11.46 -0.83 16.70
N GLN A 145 12.77 -0.74 16.85
CA GLN A 145 13.70 -1.79 16.35
C GLN A 145 13.45 -3.15 17.00
N ILE A 146 13.12 -3.19 18.31
CA ILE A 146 12.89 -4.46 19.01
C ILE A 146 11.61 -5.11 18.52
N GLU A 147 10.49 -4.40 18.52
CA GLU A 147 9.18 -4.92 18.12
C GLU A 147 9.17 -5.30 16.64
N SER A 148 9.72 -4.43 15.79
CA SER A 148 9.86 -4.72 14.36
C SER A 148 10.78 -5.92 14.11
N GLY A 149 11.86 -6.02 14.87
CA GLY A 149 12.79 -7.13 14.80
C GLY A 149 12.13 -8.46 15.16
N LEU A 150 11.30 -8.50 16.20
CA LEU A 150 10.54 -9.69 16.58
C LEU A 150 9.58 -10.17 15.47
N ILE A 151 8.99 -9.24 14.73
CA ILE A 151 8.09 -9.56 13.60
C ILE A 151 8.88 -10.07 12.41
N LEU A 152 9.95 -9.36 12.01
CA LEU A 152 10.73 -9.69 10.83
C LEU A 152 11.55 -10.96 11.01
N ALA A 153 12.11 -11.20 12.21
CA ALA A 153 12.91 -12.39 12.50
C ALA A 153 12.11 -13.71 12.37
N LYS A 154 10.78 -13.65 12.51
CA LYS A 154 9.91 -14.79 12.22
C LYS A 154 9.84 -15.15 10.73
N LEU A 155 10.14 -14.19 9.87
CA LEU A 155 10.21 -14.37 8.43
C LEU A 155 11.61 -14.78 8.00
N ASP A 156 12.61 -14.02 8.43
CA ASP A 156 14.03 -14.30 8.17
C ASP A 156 14.94 -13.54 9.14
N VAL A 157 15.74 -14.25 9.92
CA VAL A 157 16.64 -13.66 10.93
C VAL A 157 17.77 -12.88 10.27
N ASN A 158 18.35 -13.40 9.18
CA ASN A 158 19.54 -12.83 8.57
C ASN A 158 19.30 -11.43 7.96
N SER A 159 18.19 -11.27 7.25
CA SER A 159 17.84 -9.97 6.66
C SER A 159 17.29 -8.98 7.68
N THR A 160 16.79 -9.44 8.82
CA THR A 160 16.26 -8.57 9.88
C THR A 160 17.32 -7.62 10.40
N GLU A 161 18.51 -8.09 10.70
CA GLU A 161 19.61 -7.24 11.20
C GLU A 161 20.00 -6.17 10.16
N ILE A 162 20.10 -6.56 8.89
CA ILE A 162 20.40 -5.63 7.79
C ILE A 162 19.33 -4.56 7.67
N LEU A 163 18.05 -4.95 7.72
CA LEU A 163 16.92 -4.04 7.58
C LEU A 163 16.83 -3.06 8.74
N LEU A 164 17.01 -3.53 9.97
CA LEU A 164 16.98 -2.66 11.16
C LEU A 164 18.17 -1.69 11.19
N SER A 165 19.37 -2.14 10.84
CA SER A 165 20.54 -1.26 10.78
C SER A 165 20.43 -0.21 9.67
N ALA A 166 19.80 -0.54 8.55
CA ALA A 166 19.59 0.39 7.44
C ALA A 166 18.42 1.38 7.67
N ALA A 167 17.44 1.03 8.54
CA ALA A 167 16.20 1.78 8.70
C ALA A 167 16.39 3.26 9.09
N PRO A 168 17.26 3.66 10.02
CA PRO A 168 17.46 5.07 10.33
C PRO A 168 17.99 5.87 9.14
N TYR A 169 18.88 5.28 8.35
CA TYR A 169 19.48 5.94 7.17
C TYR A 169 18.45 6.07 6.04
N THR A 170 17.69 5.02 5.76
CA THR A 170 16.64 5.05 4.73
C THR A 170 15.51 6.00 5.11
N LEU A 171 15.15 6.09 6.40
CA LEU A 171 14.22 7.09 6.91
C LEU A 171 14.75 8.52 6.69
N ALA A 172 16.01 8.78 7.05
CA ALA A 172 16.63 10.08 6.84
C ALA A 172 16.65 10.47 5.36
N ILE A 173 17.01 9.54 4.47
CA ILE A 173 16.95 9.76 3.00
C ILE A 173 15.52 10.10 2.57
N GLY A 174 14.52 9.38 3.04
CA GLY A 174 13.12 9.64 2.74
C GLY A 174 12.68 11.05 3.13
N ILE A 175 13.02 11.47 4.36
CA ILE A 175 12.74 12.82 4.88
C ILE A 175 13.44 13.89 4.04
N VAL A 176 14.71 13.70 3.73
CA VAL A 176 15.51 14.65 2.92
C VAL A 176 14.91 14.80 1.51
N LEU A 177 14.58 13.70 0.84
CA LEU A 177 13.97 13.73 -0.49
C LEU A 177 12.64 14.51 -0.49
N LEU A 178 11.74 14.22 0.46
CA LEU A 178 10.46 14.93 0.58
C LEU A 178 10.67 16.41 0.90
N SER A 179 11.51 16.71 1.88
CA SER A 179 11.74 18.07 2.35
C SER A 179 12.37 18.93 1.26
N LEU A 180 13.49 18.50 0.69
CA LEU A 180 14.20 19.30 -0.32
C LEU A 180 13.36 19.53 -1.59
N ASN A 181 12.67 18.48 -2.09
CA ASN A 181 11.84 18.62 -3.28
C ASN A 181 10.66 19.58 -3.06
N ASN A 182 9.98 19.47 -1.94
CA ASN A 182 8.78 20.27 -1.69
C ASN A 182 9.12 21.68 -1.18
N PHE A 183 10.15 21.88 -0.34
CA PHE A 183 10.61 23.21 0.06
C PHE A 183 11.13 24.00 -1.12
N ALA A 184 11.97 23.43 -1.98
CA ALA A 184 12.46 24.11 -3.17
C ALA A 184 11.32 24.50 -4.12
N ALA A 185 10.24 23.71 -4.18
CA ALA A 185 9.09 23.98 -5.01
C ALA A 185 8.17 25.07 -4.45
N LEU A 186 8.08 25.26 -3.12
CA LEU A 186 7.28 26.32 -2.50
C LEU A 186 7.63 27.72 -3.00
N PHE A 187 8.90 27.95 -3.34
CA PHE A 187 9.39 29.25 -3.84
C PHE A 187 9.26 29.42 -5.36
N ARG A 188 8.96 28.35 -6.09
CA ARG A 188 8.84 28.36 -7.56
C ARG A 188 7.42 28.25 -8.06
N ASP A 189 6.59 27.53 -7.32
CA ASP A 189 5.26 27.13 -7.76
C ASP A 189 4.25 28.28 -7.55
N SER A 190 3.21 28.34 -8.40
CA SER A 190 2.07 29.23 -8.23
C SER A 190 1.28 28.89 -6.95
N GLU A 191 0.44 29.82 -6.47
CA GLU A 191 -0.27 29.70 -5.21
C GLU A 191 -1.08 28.40 -5.04
N PRO A 192 -1.86 27.89 -6.02
CA PRO A 192 -2.55 26.61 -5.86
C PRO A 192 -1.61 25.42 -5.68
N GLN A 193 -0.46 25.45 -6.35
CA GLN A 193 0.56 24.39 -6.29
C GLN A 193 1.33 24.43 -4.98
N SER A 194 1.66 25.62 -4.48
CA SER A 194 2.30 25.80 -3.17
C SER A 194 1.45 25.25 -2.03
N LYS A 195 0.12 25.38 -2.08
CA LYS A 195 -0.79 24.74 -1.11
C LYS A 195 -0.68 23.21 -1.12
N ASN A 196 -0.57 22.58 -2.29
CA ASN A 196 -0.38 21.14 -2.39
C ASN A 196 0.97 20.73 -1.78
N ARG A 197 2.04 21.52 -1.98
CA ARG A 197 3.36 21.27 -1.37
C ARG A 197 3.30 21.31 0.16
N LEU A 198 2.60 22.30 0.71
CA LEU A 198 2.39 22.40 2.16
C LEU A 198 1.60 21.19 2.70
N LEU A 199 0.58 20.75 1.98
CA LEU A 199 -0.17 19.54 2.36
C LEU A 199 0.72 18.30 2.36
N THR A 200 1.60 18.13 1.35
CA THR A 200 2.57 17.03 1.29
C THR A 200 3.52 17.04 2.50
N LEU A 201 4.07 18.20 2.82
CA LEU A 201 4.99 18.35 3.97
C LEU A 201 4.26 18.14 5.31
N SER A 202 3.04 18.68 5.44
CA SER A 202 2.22 18.49 6.64
C SER A 202 1.84 17.04 6.85
N GLU A 203 1.50 16.31 5.79
CA GLU A 203 1.21 14.88 5.86
C GLU A 203 2.45 14.07 6.21
N ALA A 204 3.61 14.40 5.62
CA ALA A 204 4.87 13.73 5.97
C ALA A 204 5.24 13.93 7.44
N ALA A 205 5.08 15.14 7.97
CA ALA A 205 5.31 15.44 9.38
C ALA A 205 4.30 14.68 10.28
N PHE A 206 3.02 14.64 9.88
CA PHE A 206 2.01 13.90 10.63
C PHE A 206 2.28 12.39 10.61
N LEU A 207 2.69 11.81 9.48
CA LEU A 207 3.07 10.41 9.39
C LEU A 207 4.28 10.10 10.29
N LEU A 208 5.29 10.95 10.32
CA LEU A 208 6.44 10.77 11.22
C LEU A 208 6.02 10.71 12.68
N ILE A 209 5.19 11.68 13.11
CA ILE A 209 4.66 11.72 14.49
C ILE A 209 3.80 10.48 14.77
N PHE A 210 2.95 10.09 13.82
CA PHE A 210 2.10 8.91 13.93
C PHE A 210 2.92 7.63 14.12
N PHE A 211 3.93 7.40 13.26
CA PHE A 211 4.82 6.23 13.37
C PHE A 211 5.69 6.25 14.62
N TRP A 212 6.06 7.43 15.12
CA TRP A 212 6.81 7.55 16.37
C TRP A 212 5.97 7.24 17.61
N LEU A 213 4.66 7.53 17.58
CA LEU A 213 3.75 7.36 18.73
C LEU A 213 2.94 6.05 18.68
N THR A 214 3.09 5.25 17.64
CA THR A 214 2.24 4.07 17.41
C THR A 214 3.10 2.84 17.10
N THR A 215 2.80 1.72 17.78
CA THR A 215 3.54 0.47 17.59
C THR A 215 3.54 -0.02 16.14
N PRO A 216 4.58 -0.74 15.68
CA PRO A 216 4.81 -1.03 14.26
C PRO A 216 3.63 -1.68 13.56
N LEU A 217 3.07 -2.72 14.16
CA LEU A 217 2.01 -3.52 13.54
C LEU A 217 0.72 -2.71 13.41
N LEU A 218 0.36 -1.96 14.44
CA LEU A 218 -0.79 -1.07 14.41
C LEU A 218 -0.58 0.06 13.40
N ALA A 219 0.59 0.69 13.39
CA ALA A 219 0.90 1.82 12.54
C ALA A 219 0.87 1.44 11.05
N VAL A 220 1.56 0.35 10.67
CA VAL A 220 1.56 -0.13 9.28
C VAL A 220 0.16 -0.55 8.83
N THR A 221 -0.61 -1.18 9.71
CA THR A 221 -1.98 -1.62 9.40
C THR A 221 -2.93 -0.45 9.18
N VAL A 222 -2.90 0.54 10.07
CA VAL A 222 -3.73 1.75 9.95
C VAL A 222 -3.37 2.51 8.69
N TYR A 223 -2.08 2.64 8.36
CA TYR A 223 -1.63 3.25 7.12
C TYR A 223 -2.12 2.46 5.90
N LEU A 224 -1.95 1.13 5.89
CA LEU A 224 -2.41 0.26 4.80
C LEU A 224 -3.90 0.44 4.53
N ILE A 225 -4.75 0.37 5.55
CA ILE A 225 -6.21 0.41 5.40
C ILE A 225 -6.69 1.84 5.16
N GLY A 226 -6.31 2.76 6.03
CA GLY A 226 -6.90 4.10 6.12
C GLY A 226 -6.31 5.11 5.14
N VAL A 227 -5.07 4.90 4.69
CA VAL A 227 -4.38 5.82 3.77
C VAL A 227 -4.24 5.17 2.40
N HIS A 228 -3.39 4.15 2.30
CA HIS A 228 -2.99 3.58 1.02
C HIS A 228 -4.15 2.90 0.28
N SER A 229 -4.81 1.92 0.89
CA SER A 229 -5.92 1.19 0.24
C SER A 229 -7.12 2.10 -0.04
N TRP A 230 -7.37 3.09 0.82
CA TRP A 230 -8.40 4.09 0.60
C TRP A 230 -8.11 4.95 -0.65
N ARG A 231 -6.90 5.49 -0.75
CA ARG A 231 -6.47 6.27 -1.92
C ARG A 231 -6.45 5.43 -3.20
N HIS A 232 -6.04 4.18 -3.07
CA HIS A 232 -6.09 3.23 -4.18
C HIS A 232 -7.52 2.99 -4.68
N LEU A 233 -8.49 2.80 -3.78
CA LEU A 233 -9.90 2.67 -4.13
C LEU A 233 -10.44 3.88 -4.89
N LEU A 234 -10.12 5.11 -4.44
CA LEU A 234 -10.50 6.33 -5.16
C LEU A 234 -9.87 6.38 -6.56
N ARG A 235 -8.62 5.97 -6.69
CA ARG A 235 -7.91 5.89 -7.98
C ARG A 235 -8.57 4.89 -8.93
N LEU A 236 -8.94 3.71 -8.44
CA LEU A 236 -9.66 2.71 -9.24
C LEU A 236 -11.00 3.23 -9.74
N GLU A 237 -11.76 3.95 -8.92
CA GLU A 237 -13.02 4.57 -9.35
C GLU A 237 -12.79 5.60 -10.47
N ILE A 238 -11.76 6.43 -10.36
CA ILE A 238 -11.37 7.37 -11.42
C ILE A 238 -10.94 6.63 -12.69
N TYR A 239 -10.16 5.57 -12.55
CA TYR A 239 -9.72 4.74 -13.68
C TYR A 239 -10.89 4.14 -14.45
N GLU A 240 -11.90 3.61 -13.76
CA GLU A 240 -13.08 3.01 -14.38
C GLU A 240 -13.98 4.03 -15.10
N GLN A 241 -14.04 5.27 -14.60
CA GLN A 241 -14.87 6.33 -15.19
C GLN A 241 -14.28 6.94 -16.48
N ARG A 242 -13.18 6.40 -16.99
CA ARG A 242 -12.49 6.91 -18.18
C ARG A 242 -13.40 7.10 -19.38
N GLY A 243 -13.43 8.34 -19.89
CA GLY A 243 -14.18 8.71 -21.09
C GLY A 243 -15.68 8.77 -20.92
N LYS A 244 -16.20 8.65 -19.69
CA LYS A 244 -17.59 8.93 -19.31
C LYS A 244 -17.67 10.26 -18.59
N VAL A 245 -18.81 10.93 -18.69
CA VAL A 245 -19.11 12.08 -17.81
C VAL A 245 -18.95 11.60 -16.37
N PHE A 246 -18.18 12.34 -15.59
CA PHE A 246 -17.87 11.97 -14.19
C PHE A 246 -19.16 11.86 -13.38
N GLU A 247 -19.64 10.64 -13.16
CA GLU A 247 -20.79 10.38 -12.31
C GLU A 247 -20.37 10.56 -10.85
N ARG A 248 -20.92 11.57 -10.17
CA ARG A 248 -20.75 11.74 -8.72
C ARG A 248 -21.44 10.61 -7.98
N ARG A 249 -20.72 9.53 -7.71
CA ARG A 249 -21.18 8.46 -6.84
C ARG A 249 -20.96 8.84 -5.38
N ASN A 250 -21.88 8.45 -4.51
CA ASN A 250 -21.64 8.60 -3.09
C ASN A 250 -20.67 7.49 -2.59
N LEU A 251 -19.98 7.75 -1.48
CA LEU A 251 -18.95 6.84 -0.93
C LEU A 251 -19.48 5.42 -0.71
N ARG A 252 -20.73 5.26 -0.24
CA ARG A 252 -21.34 3.94 -0.03
C ARG A 252 -21.42 3.14 -1.34
N GLN A 253 -21.75 3.79 -2.44
CA GLN A 253 -21.83 3.14 -3.76
C GLN A 253 -20.45 2.72 -4.26
N ILE A 254 -19.43 3.57 -4.05
CA ILE A 254 -18.05 3.28 -4.41
C ILE A 254 -17.54 2.06 -3.62
N ILE A 255 -17.68 2.08 -2.29
CA ILE A 255 -17.25 0.98 -1.41
C ILE A 255 -18.00 -0.31 -1.74
N SER A 256 -19.32 -0.27 -1.87
CA SER A 256 -20.14 -1.45 -2.18
C SER A 256 -19.75 -2.08 -3.52
N LYS A 257 -19.56 -1.26 -4.55
CA LYS A 257 -19.13 -1.73 -5.88
C LYS A 257 -17.75 -2.37 -5.82
N PHE A 258 -16.81 -1.72 -5.12
CA PHE A 258 -15.46 -2.23 -4.94
C PHE A 258 -15.48 -3.63 -4.30
N HIS A 259 -16.11 -3.78 -3.13
CA HIS A 259 -16.16 -5.06 -2.44
C HIS A 259 -16.88 -6.14 -3.26
N ARG A 260 -18.00 -5.81 -3.91
CA ARG A 260 -18.72 -6.77 -4.75
C ARG A 260 -17.87 -7.31 -5.90
N ARG A 261 -17.04 -6.45 -6.51
CA ARG A 261 -16.13 -6.87 -7.58
C ARG A 261 -14.90 -7.62 -7.06
N ALA A 262 -14.33 -7.18 -5.95
CA ALA A 262 -13.16 -7.80 -5.36
C ALA A 262 -13.47 -9.16 -4.71
N LEU A 263 -14.70 -9.36 -4.19
CA LEU A 263 -15.08 -10.50 -3.36
C LEU A 263 -14.68 -11.88 -3.94
N PRO A 264 -14.95 -12.24 -5.19
CA PRO A 264 -14.60 -13.56 -5.71
C PRO A 264 -13.10 -13.85 -5.62
N ILE A 265 -12.27 -12.91 -6.03
CA ILE A 265 -10.80 -13.06 -6.02
C ILE A 265 -10.27 -12.98 -4.59
N THR A 266 -10.86 -12.14 -3.73
CA THR A 266 -10.52 -12.09 -2.30
C THR A 266 -10.76 -13.44 -1.63
N LEU A 267 -11.88 -14.12 -1.91
CA LEU A 267 -12.17 -15.45 -1.38
C LEU A 267 -11.15 -16.48 -1.86
N ILE A 268 -10.76 -16.45 -3.13
CA ILE A 268 -9.68 -17.33 -3.67
C ILE A 268 -8.36 -17.04 -2.95
N SER A 269 -8.00 -15.76 -2.73
CA SER A 269 -6.79 -15.38 -2.00
C SER A 269 -6.82 -15.84 -0.54
N LEU A 270 -7.99 -15.79 0.12
CA LEU A 270 -8.17 -16.32 1.48
C LEU A 270 -8.07 -17.84 1.53
N MET A 271 -8.56 -18.55 0.52
CA MET A 271 -8.33 -19.99 0.39
C MET A 271 -6.83 -20.32 0.23
N GLY A 272 -6.11 -19.52 -0.57
CA GLY A 272 -4.66 -19.61 -0.71
C GLY A 272 -3.94 -19.36 0.63
N LEU A 273 -4.37 -18.36 1.39
CA LEU A 273 -3.88 -18.09 2.74
C LEU A 273 -4.15 -19.28 3.66
N GLY A 274 -5.36 -19.84 3.65
CA GLY A 274 -5.70 -21.04 4.40
C GLY A 274 -4.83 -22.25 4.04
N LEU A 275 -4.49 -22.41 2.76
CA LEU A 275 -3.58 -23.47 2.31
C LEU A 275 -2.15 -23.24 2.81
N ILE A 276 -1.62 -22.00 2.68
CA ILE A 276 -0.30 -21.65 3.24
C ILE A 276 -0.26 -21.95 4.73
N PHE A 277 -1.32 -21.56 5.42
CA PHE A 277 -1.53 -21.84 6.83
C PHE A 277 -1.45 -23.33 7.19
N TRP A 278 -2.24 -24.14 6.46
CA TRP A 278 -2.27 -25.57 6.66
C TRP A 278 -0.91 -26.22 6.39
N LEU A 279 -0.23 -25.82 5.33
CA LEU A 279 1.12 -26.30 5.00
C LEU A 279 2.17 -25.86 6.04
N TRP A 280 2.02 -24.66 6.60
CA TRP A 280 2.95 -24.12 7.60
C TRP A 280 2.74 -24.75 8.97
N GLN A 281 1.50 -25.02 9.38
CA GLN A 281 1.19 -25.72 10.64
C GLN A 281 1.77 -27.13 10.71
N LEU A 282 1.92 -27.82 9.59
CA LEU A 282 2.58 -29.11 9.55
C LEU A 282 4.06 -29.05 9.98
N ARG A 283 4.66 -27.85 10.02
CA ARG A 283 6.07 -27.62 10.37
C ARG A 283 6.28 -26.81 11.64
N ILE A 284 5.32 -26.01 12.12
CA ILE A 284 5.51 -25.04 13.20
C ILE A 284 4.23 -24.90 14.03
N SER A 285 4.33 -25.10 15.36
CA SER A 285 3.21 -25.23 16.29
C SER A 285 2.69 -23.94 16.94
N ASP A 286 3.00 -22.73 16.42
CA ASP A 286 2.74 -21.48 17.15
C ASP A 286 1.81 -20.49 16.42
N LEU A 287 0.83 -19.93 17.17
CA LEU A 287 -0.24 -19.05 16.68
C LEU A 287 0.29 -17.70 16.11
N THR A 288 1.49 -17.27 16.54
CA THR A 288 2.17 -16.07 16.03
C THR A 288 2.53 -16.16 14.53
N ASN A 289 2.34 -17.32 13.93
CA ASN A 289 2.62 -17.61 12.53
C ASN A 289 1.52 -17.10 11.58
N TYR A 290 0.34 -16.69 12.08
CA TYR A 290 -0.73 -16.17 11.24
C TYR A 290 -0.32 -14.86 10.56
N THR A 291 0.29 -13.96 11.31
CA THR A 291 0.82 -12.69 10.76
C THR A 291 1.92 -12.96 9.74
N SER A 292 2.83 -13.88 10.03
CA SER A 292 3.93 -14.25 9.13
C SER A 292 3.40 -14.89 7.83
N ALA A 293 2.47 -15.85 7.92
CA ALA A 293 1.85 -16.46 6.73
C ALA A 293 1.11 -15.42 5.87
N TYR A 294 0.43 -14.45 6.51
CA TYR A 294 -0.22 -13.37 5.79
C TYR A 294 0.80 -12.44 5.11
N LEU A 295 1.93 -12.13 5.76
CA LEU A 295 3.00 -11.35 5.15
C LEU A 295 3.67 -12.07 3.98
N VAL A 296 3.85 -13.41 4.05
CA VAL A 296 4.32 -14.22 2.91
C VAL A 296 3.34 -14.14 1.74
N LEU A 297 2.04 -14.29 1.99
CA LEU A 297 1.03 -14.12 0.94
C LEU A 297 1.04 -12.72 0.36
N LEU A 298 1.07 -11.69 1.22
CA LEU A 298 1.15 -10.30 0.76
C LEU A 298 2.38 -10.07 -0.12
N SER A 299 3.55 -10.59 0.28
CA SER A 299 4.78 -10.43 -0.51
C SER A 299 4.65 -11.07 -1.89
N ALA A 300 4.05 -12.27 -1.99
CA ALA A 300 3.84 -12.95 -3.25
C ALA A 300 2.87 -12.20 -4.17
N LEU A 301 1.80 -11.63 -3.61
CA LEU A 301 0.81 -10.86 -4.36
C LEU A 301 1.30 -9.45 -4.71
N THR A 302 2.15 -8.84 -3.88
CA THR A 302 2.63 -7.46 -4.08
C THR A 302 3.47 -7.32 -5.34
N VAL A 303 4.27 -8.33 -5.72
CA VAL A 303 5.14 -8.25 -6.90
C VAL A 303 4.34 -8.00 -8.19
N PRO A 304 3.39 -8.87 -8.60
CA PRO A 304 2.62 -8.63 -9.81
C PRO A 304 1.66 -7.44 -9.67
N HIS A 305 1.09 -7.23 -8.47
CA HIS A 305 0.23 -6.08 -8.19
C HIS A 305 0.95 -4.75 -8.38
N ALA A 306 2.10 -4.54 -7.72
CA ALA A 306 2.87 -3.30 -7.84
C ALA A 306 3.34 -3.06 -9.29
N ALA A 307 3.73 -4.12 -10.01
CA ALA A 307 4.10 -4.02 -11.42
C ALA A 307 2.91 -3.55 -12.28
N LEU A 308 1.72 -4.15 -12.08
CA LEU A 308 0.51 -3.77 -12.80
C LEU A 308 0.09 -2.33 -12.49
N ILE A 309 0.09 -1.94 -11.22
CA ILE A 309 -0.28 -0.59 -10.80
C ILE A 309 0.72 0.44 -11.33
N THR A 310 2.03 0.19 -11.21
CA THR A 310 3.06 1.07 -11.77
C THR A 310 2.89 1.20 -13.31
N TRP A 311 2.61 0.10 -14.01
CA TRP A 311 2.32 0.14 -15.43
C TRP A 311 1.10 1.01 -15.75
N THR A 312 0.02 0.90 -14.97
CA THR A 312 -1.16 1.77 -15.13
C THR A 312 -0.82 3.24 -14.85
N GLU A 313 -0.03 3.53 -13.82
CA GLU A 313 0.41 4.88 -13.48
C GLU A 313 1.23 5.51 -14.60
N LEU A 314 2.18 4.79 -15.17
CA LEU A 314 3.01 5.29 -16.27
C LEU A 314 2.25 5.54 -17.57
N ASN A 315 1.27 4.67 -17.89
CA ASN A 315 0.55 4.76 -19.15
C ASN A 315 -0.68 5.69 -19.08
N PHE A 316 -1.23 5.88 -17.88
CA PHE A 316 -2.51 6.56 -17.72
C PHE A 316 -2.42 7.87 -16.95
N SER A 317 -1.27 8.16 -16.34
CA SER A 317 -1.03 9.39 -15.60
C SER A 317 -0.65 10.53 -16.54
N LYS A 318 -1.56 10.96 -17.42
CA LYS A 318 -1.44 12.30 -17.95
C LYS A 318 -1.78 13.28 -16.82
N PRO A 319 -0.93 14.28 -16.51
CA PRO A 319 -1.11 15.20 -15.37
C PRO A 319 -2.50 15.84 -15.28
N ARG A 320 -3.16 16.07 -16.42
CA ARG A 320 -4.51 16.68 -16.50
C ARG A 320 -5.64 15.82 -15.92
N PHE A 321 -5.42 14.51 -15.73
CA PHE A 321 -6.50 13.61 -15.29
C PHE A 321 -6.75 13.71 -13.78
N PHE A 322 -5.70 13.87 -12.98
CA PHE A 322 -5.79 14.01 -11.53
C PHE A 322 -6.00 15.46 -11.08
N GLN A 323 -5.74 16.45 -11.94
CA GLN A 323 -5.95 17.87 -11.64
C GLN A 323 -7.42 18.30 -11.71
N GLN A 324 -8.32 17.46 -12.24
CA GLN A 324 -9.75 17.72 -12.36
C GLN A 324 -10.58 17.19 -11.17
N VAL A 325 -9.95 16.51 -10.23
CA VAL A 325 -10.52 15.99 -8.98
C VAL A 325 -10.13 16.90 -7.82
#